data_11b63f750af341776b5fde63944799da
#
_entry.id   11b63f750af341776b5fde63944799da
#
_cell.length_a   1.000
_cell.length_b   1.000
_cell.length_c   1.000
_cell.angle_alpha   90.00
_cell.angle_beta   90.00
_cell.angle_gamma   90.00
#
_symmetry.space_group_name_H-M   'P 1'
#
loop_
_entity.id
_entity.type
_entity.pdbx_description
1 polymer ?
#
loop_
_entity_poly.entity_id
_entity_poly.type
_entity_poly.pdbx_seq_one_letter_code
_entity_poly.pdbx_strand_id
1 'polypeptide(L)'
;MKNLELLNNKKNNYFLPIGGIGEIGGNNYLYSFKGEQIIVDGGISFADDSLPGVDITIPDPYIFLNTSIKPKAMILTHAHEDHVGGLEYYFDKIDFPIYCNQFTFSYIKHKFNKKKDFEKKFVIVEDFQEVEFENFSFQLIPTTHSIPDPTGIFFKTLEGNIYHTGDWKIDKNPVTGSPFDYKNYQLLKDENIDLLIGDSTNAGVNEISRSESELDPSFDNLFNKLEGRIIVTCFSSNIARLKTIISNAIKHDKKIFVVGRSIKRAINTAIEEKLIENFEILNEKKFQDYNKDKVLLICTGSQGEKNSALWKIANNTHNQIKLSSKDNIIFSSKEIPGNEKSISYLKNSFSYLGLNIISDEEEFVHVSGHPGKNEIKEFYSFIQPKSLIPMHGEYLHLKKHLEIAKSLKIEKTNLLLSGDLCQLDLVNKNHKLIEQFVIKKLPVVQNLIIEEDNFINERGKILHNGVVSINLILNKQFDIIKFQISDKGFPFSYNKEAIQDEIKDILLNKILFIKEEIDENSLSGLVEEVSRKTYNRNFSLKPELLIHISLI
;
A
#
# COMPACT_ATOMS: atom_id res chain seq x y z
N MET A 1 15.96 19.30 -7.96
CA MET A 1 16.47 17.99 -8.48
C MET A 1 17.27 18.22 -9.78
N LYS A 2 18.45 18.87 -9.67
CA LYS A 2 19.24 19.28 -10.84
C LYS A 2 19.76 18.12 -11.72
N ASN A 3 19.92 16.93 -11.18
CA ASN A 3 20.58 15.83 -11.90
C ASN A 3 19.62 14.76 -12.44
N LEU A 4 18.30 14.92 -12.30
CA LEU A 4 17.34 14.06 -13.01
C LEU A 4 17.47 14.18 -14.53
N GLU A 5 18.06 15.28 -15.02
CA GLU A 5 18.40 15.45 -16.44
C GLU A 5 19.37 14.38 -16.98
N LEU A 6 20.12 13.69 -16.10
CA LEU A 6 20.95 12.56 -16.50
C LEU A 6 20.13 11.42 -17.12
N LEU A 7 18.88 11.28 -16.73
CA LEU A 7 17.96 10.29 -17.32
C LEU A 7 17.66 10.56 -18.80
N ASN A 8 17.90 11.78 -19.29
CA ASN A 8 17.81 12.13 -20.71
C ASN A 8 19.11 11.87 -21.50
N ASN A 9 20.13 11.32 -20.83
CA ASN A 9 21.43 11.09 -21.46
C ASN A 9 21.36 9.94 -22.47
N LYS A 10 21.65 10.27 -23.74
CA LYS A 10 21.60 9.32 -24.86
C LYS A 10 22.80 8.34 -24.95
N LYS A 11 23.74 8.41 -24.01
CA LYS A 11 24.94 7.54 -24.03
C LYS A 11 24.85 6.42 -22.98
N ASN A 12 24.14 6.62 -21.89
CA ASN A 12 24.13 5.72 -20.75
C ASN A 12 22.73 5.20 -20.44
N ASN A 13 22.68 4.06 -19.79
CA ASN A 13 21.47 3.50 -19.21
C ASN A 13 21.43 3.80 -17.70
N TYR A 14 20.24 4.03 -17.16
CA TYR A 14 20.04 4.34 -15.75
C TYR A 14 18.86 3.57 -15.17
N PHE A 15 18.94 3.33 -13.87
CA PHE A 15 17.86 2.81 -13.04
C PHE A 15 17.69 3.72 -11.82
N LEU A 16 16.45 4.12 -11.55
CA LEU A 16 16.06 4.91 -10.38
C LEU A 16 14.85 4.26 -9.73
N PRO A 17 15.00 3.54 -8.62
CA PRO A 17 13.86 3.11 -7.83
C PRO A 17 13.23 4.33 -7.16
N ILE A 18 11.97 4.62 -7.47
CA ILE A 18 11.19 5.69 -6.86
C ILE A 18 10.56 5.19 -5.56
N GLY A 19 10.24 3.90 -5.50
CA GLY A 19 9.77 3.18 -4.33
C GLY A 19 10.04 1.69 -4.44
N GLY A 20 9.75 0.92 -3.37
CA GLY A 20 9.86 -0.54 -3.36
C GLY A 20 11.25 -1.11 -3.07
N ILE A 21 12.28 -0.28 -2.81
CA ILE A 21 13.61 -0.75 -2.40
C ILE A 21 14.01 -0.11 -1.07
N GLY A 22 14.26 -0.95 -0.06
CA GLY A 22 14.44 -0.54 1.34
C GLY A 22 13.12 -0.48 2.11
N GLU A 23 12.04 -0.90 1.47
CA GLU A 23 10.68 -0.91 1.99
C GLU A 23 9.86 -2.02 1.32
N ILE A 24 8.71 -2.38 1.90
CA ILE A 24 7.70 -3.24 1.29
C ILE A 24 6.53 -2.37 0.83
N GLY A 25 6.12 -2.57 -0.42
CA GLY A 25 5.07 -1.79 -1.08
C GLY A 25 5.58 -0.52 -1.76
N GLY A 26 4.69 0.22 -2.42
CA GLY A 26 5.02 1.41 -3.18
C GLY A 26 5.95 1.15 -4.37
N ASN A 27 5.86 -0.04 -4.96
CA ASN A 27 6.70 -0.45 -6.07
C ASN A 27 6.54 0.51 -7.25
N ASN A 28 7.62 1.20 -7.58
CA ASN A 28 7.67 2.16 -8.68
C ASN A 28 9.13 2.35 -9.11
N TYR A 29 9.43 1.96 -10.34
CA TYR A 29 10.79 1.91 -10.83
C TYR A 29 10.91 2.65 -12.16
N LEU A 30 11.89 3.54 -12.29
CA LEU A 30 12.18 4.26 -13.51
C LEU A 30 13.46 3.70 -14.16
N TYR A 31 13.34 3.25 -15.39
CA TYR A 31 14.45 2.92 -16.25
C TYR A 31 14.65 4.01 -17.29
N SER A 32 15.88 4.26 -17.67
CA SER A 32 16.23 5.08 -18.83
C SER A 32 17.24 4.34 -19.70
N PHE A 33 16.82 4.01 -20.90
CA PHE A 33 17.65 3.36 -21.91
C PHE A 33 18.07 4.39 -22.95
N LYS A 34 19.30 4.90 -22.83
CA LYS A 34 19.84 5.94 -23.71
C LYS A 34 18.91 7.14 -23.91
N GLY A 35 18.28 7.58 -22.82
CA GLY A 35 17.38 8.73 -22.80
C GLY A 35 15.93 8.41 -23.07
N GLU A 36 15.54 7.17 -23.35
CA GLU A 36 14.14 6.73 -23.34
C GLU A 36 13.77 6.20 -21.96
N GLN A 37 12.85 6.89 -21.31
CA GLN A 37 12.40 6.52 -19.96
C GLN A 37 11.15 5.64 -20.02
N ILE A 38 11.11 4.67 -19.10
CA ILE A 38 9.97 3.80 -18.88
C ILE A 38 9.75 3.64 -17.38
N ILE A 39 8.49 3.59 -16.97
CA ILE A 39 8.09 3.33 -15.59
C ILE A 39 7.66 1.87 -15.47
N VAL A 40 8.10 1.20 -14.44
CA VAL A 40 7.58 -0.12 -14.06
C VAL A 40 6.83 0.03 -12.74
N ASP A 41 5.56 -0.35 -12.75
CA ASP A 41 4.62 -0.29 -11.64
C ASP A 41 4.35 1.12 -11.09
N GLY A 42 3.33 1.24 -10.25
CA GLY A 42 2.90 2.47 -9.61
C GLY A 42 2.05 2.16 -8.37
N GLY A 43 2.71 1.63 -7.36
CA GLY A 43 2.07 1.07 -6.18
C GLY A 43 1.79 2.04 -5.06
N ILE A 44 1.11 1.53 -4.03
CA ILE A 44 0.90 2.18 -2.74
C ILE A 44 1.73 1.50 -1.64
N SER A 45 1.98 2.24 -0.57
CA SER A 45 2.39 1.69 0.73
C SER A 45 1.32 1.99 1.79
N PHE A 46 1.23 1.17 2.82
CA PHE A 46 0.41 1.50 3.99
C PHE A 46 1.12 2.57 4.83
N ALA A 47 0.33 3.49 5.37
CA ALA A 47 0.84 4.50 6.29
C ALA A 47 1.01 3.91 7.69
N ASP A 48 2.05 4.34 8.40
CA ASP A 48 2.25 4.02 9.80
C ASP A 48 1.53 5.01 10.74
N ASP A 49 1.59 4.74 12.05
CA ASP A 49 0.94 5.56 13.07
C ASP A 49 1.52 6.98 13.19
N SER A 50 2.65 7.30 12.54
CA SER A 50 3.23 8.66 12.51
C SER A 50 2.44 9.62 11.63
N LEU A 51 1.55 9.08 10.77
CA LEU A 51 0.72 9.84 9.83
C LEU A 51 -0.77 9.87 10.25
N PRO A 52 -1.18 10.76 11.15
CA PRO A 52 -2.53 10.77 11.71
C PRO A 52 -3.63 10.89 10.65
N GLY A 53 -4.53 9.88 10.60
CA GLY A 53 -5.67 9.87 9.68
C GLY A 53 -5.30 9.67 8.21
N VAL A 54 -4.13 9.08 7.96
CA VAL A 54 -3.67 8.63 6.64
C VAL A 54 -3.60 7.10 6.66
N ASP A 55 -4.23 6.46 5.70
CA ASP A 55 -4.21 5.00 5.57
C ASP A 55 -3.17 4.54 4.53
N ILE A 56 -2.86 5.40 3.55
CA ILE A 56 -2.07 5.07 2.36
C ILE A 56 -1.09 6.19 2.04
N THR A 57 0.10 5.80 1.59
CA THR A 57 1.08 6.70 0.97
C THR A 57 1.45 6.21 -0.43
N ILE A 58 1.89 7.12 -1.29
CA ILE A 58 2.46 6.78 -2.61
C ILE A 58 3.85 7.41 -2.74
N PRO A 59 4.79 6.76 -3.43
CA PRO A 59 6.01 7.41 -3.90
C PRO A 59 5.64 8.62 -4.76
N ASP A 60 6.39 9.71 -4.64
CA ASP A 60 6.10 10.96 -5.35
C ASP A 60 6.07 10.78 -6.89
N PRO A 61 4.90 10.79 -7.55
CA PRO A 61 4.79 10.58 -8.98
C PRO A 61 5.22 11.83 -9.79
N TYR A 62 5.35 12.99 -9.13
CA TYR A 62 5.74 14.22 -9.80
C TYR A 62 7.20 14.21 -10.27
N ILE A 63 8.00 13.24 -9.81
CA ILE A 63 9.34 12.96 -10.34
C ILE A 63 9.27 12.70 -11.84
N PHE A 64 8.24 12.01 -12.34
CA PHE A 64 8.08 11.71 -13.76
C PHE A 64 6.89 12.41 -14.43
N LEU A 65 6.00 13.05 -13.66
CA LEU A 65 4.86 13.78 -14.23
C LEU A 65 5.14 15.26 -14.48
N ASN A 66 5.93 15.92 -13.63
CA ASN A 66 6.15 17.38 -13.66
C ASN A 66 7.60 17.80 -13.95
N THR A 67 8.47 16.86 -14.33
CA THR A 67 9.90 17.13 -14.57
C THR A 67 10.22 17.21 -16.08
N SER A 68 11.49 17.44 -16.41
CA SER A 68 12.01 17.29 -17.78
C SER A 68 12.01 15.84 -18.27
N ILE A 69 11.69 14.88 -17.38
CA ILE A 69 11.53 13.46 -17.70
C ILE A 69 10.18 13.28 -18.41
N LYS A 70 10.21 12.55 -19.52
CA LYS A 70 9.01 12.24 -20.30
C LYS A 70 8.96 10.75 -20.58
N PRO A 71 8.41 9.94 -19.67
CA PRO A 71 8.30 8.51 -19.89
C PRO A 71 7.57 8.21 -21.20
N LYS A 72 8.09 7.23 -21.94
CA LYS A 72 7.46 6.73 -23.18
C LYS A 72 6.30 5.80 -22.86
N ALA A 73 6.36 5.13 -21.73
CA ALA A 73 5.35 4.17 -21.30
C ALA A 73 5.46 3.86 -19.80
N MET A 74 4.42 3.20 -19.29
CA MET A 74 4.43 2.47 -18.04
C MET A 74 4.14 1.00 -18.32
N ILE A 75 4.80 0.09 -17.61
CA ILE A 75 4.53 -1.36 -17.67
C ILE A 75 4.08 -1.79 -16.29
N LEU A 76 3.00 -2.56 -16.21
CA LEU A 76 2.50 -3.12 -14.96
C LEU A 76 2.79 -4.62 -14.94
N THR A 77 3.45 -5.07 -13.86
CA THR A 77 3.81 -6.48 -13.67
C THR A 77 2.62 -7.34 -13.31
N HIS A 78 1.76 -6.85 -12.40
CA HIS A 78 0.55 -7.54 -11.94
C HIS A 78 -0.36 -6.58 -11.15
N ALA A 79 -1.55 -7.06 -10.74
CA ALA A 79 -2.62 -6.20 -10.22
C ALA A 79 -2.67 -6.05 -8.68
N HIS A 80 -1.61 -6.36 -7.91
CA HIS A 80 -1.57 -6.07 -6.48
C HIS A 80 -1.53 -4.55 -6.22
N GLU A 81 -2.10 -4.12 -5.10
CA GLU A 81 -2.21 -2.69 -4.77
C GLU A 81 -0.86 -2.00 -4.59
N ASP A 82 0.13 -2.69 -4.10
CA ASP A 82 1.51 -2.20 -3.96
C ASP A 82 2.28 -2.12 -5.30
N HIS A 83 1.64 -2.52 -6.42
CA HIS A 83 2.14 -2.36 -7.79
C HIS A 83 1.27 -1.45 -8.66
N VAL A 84 -0.06 -1.41 -8.44
CA VAL A 84 -0.95 -0.61 -9.28
C VAL A 84 -1.79 0.41 -8.51
N GLY A 85 -1.81 0.32 -7.18
CA GLY A 85 -2.75 1.08 -6.34
C GLY A 85 -2.59 2.59 -6.43
N GLY A 86 -1.36 3.07 -6.66
CA GLY A 86 -1.05 4.49 -6.80
C GLY A 86 -1.64 5.14 -8.04
N LEU A 87 -1.81 4.37 -9.12
CA LEU A 87 -2.36 4.88 -10.40
C LEU A 87 -3.69 5.60 -10.22
N GLU A 88 -4.54 5.17 -9.30
CA GLU A 88 -5.86 5.79 -9.07
C GLU A 88 -5.76 7.30 -8.80
N TYR A 89 -4.69 7.72 -8.16
CA TYR A 89 -4.52 9.09 -7.67
C TYR A 89 -3.91 10.05 -8.69
N TYR A 90 -3.15 9.54 -9.66
CA TYR A 90 -2.50 10.38 -10.67
C TYR A 90 -2.78 9.96 -12.13
N PHE A 91 -3.67 9.01 -12.34
CA PHE A 91 -4.02 8.48 -13.67
C PHE A 91 -4.36 9.56 -14.69
N ASP A 92 -5.12 10.59 -14.29
CA ASP A 92 -5.56 11.66 -15.19
C ASP A 92 -4.40 12.52 -15.71
N LYS A 93 -3.26 12.51 -15.01
CA LYS A 93 -2.03 13.22 -15.37
C LYS A 93 -1.09 12.43 -16.27
N ILE A 94 -1.34 11.12 -16.46
CA ILE A 94 -0.54 10.27 -17.36
C ILE A 94 -0.94 10.58 -18.81
N ASP A 95 0.04 10.89 -19.66
CA ASP A 95 -0.13 11.17 -21.09
C ASP A 95 0.56 10.16 -22.02
N PHE A 96 1.05 9.06 -21.46
CA PHE A 96 1.71 7.96 -22.16
C PHE A 96 0.96 6.63 -21.99
N PRO A 97 1.19 5.61 -22.86
CA PRO A 97 0.53 4.32 -22.78
C PRO A 97 0.95 3.51 -21.55
N ILE A 98 0.01 2.68 -21.06
CA ILE A 98 0.22 1.74 -19.95
C ILE A 98 0.09 0.32 -20.52
N TYR A 99 1.16 -0.44 -20.46
CA TYR A 99 1.22 -1.81 -20.94
C TYR A 99 0.98 -2.77 -19.78
N CYS A 100 0.14 -3.76 -19.98
CA CYS A 100 -0.11 -4.82 -18.99
C CYS A 100 -0.74 -6.05 -19.65
N ASN A 101 -0.84 -7.15 -18.91
CA ASN A 101 -1.61 -8.32 -19.33
C ASN A 101 -3.13 -8.12 -19.17
N GLN A 102 -3.90 -9.05 -19.71
CA GLN A 102 -5.38 -8.99 -19.73
C GLN A 102 -5.97 -8.94 -18.33
N PHE A 103 -5.53 -9.81 -17.40
CA PHE A 103 -6.09 -9.84 -16.05
C PHE A 103 -5.85 -8.52 -15.29
N THR A 104 -4.61 -8.01 -15.35
CA THR A 104 -4.26 -6.71 -14.74
C THR A 104 -5.14 -5.57 -15.26
N PHE A 105 -5.36 -5.52 -16.58
CA PHE A 105 -6.28 -4.56 -17.17
C PHE A 105 -7.70 -4.69 -16.61
N SER A 106 -8.27 -5.90 -16.62
CA SER A 106 -9.64 -6.16 -16.15
C SER A 106 -9.80 -5.80 -14.67
N TYR A 107 -8.81 -6.13 -13.85
CA TYR A 107 -8.82 -5.78 -12.42
C TYR A 107 -8.83 -4.26 -12.18
N ILE A 108 -7.96 -3.53 -12.90
CA ILE A 108 -7.86 -2.07 -12.81
C ILE A 108 -9.10 -1.40 -13.40
N LYS A 109 -9.67 -1.91 -14.49
CA LYS A 109 -10.88 -1.41 -15.11
C LYS A 109 -12.05 -1.28 -14.11
N HIS A 110 -12.24 -2.27 -13.26
CA HIS A 110 -13.25 -2.22 -12.19
C HIS A 110 -12.96 -1.16 -11.12
N LYS A 111 -11.71 -0.78 -10.95
CA LYS A 111 -11.28 0.28 -10.03
C LYS A 111 -11.50 1.68 -10.61
N PHE A 112 -11.25 1.84 -11.92
CA PHE A 112 -11.22 3.12 -12.62
C PHE A 112 -12.43 3.38 -13.55
N ASN A 113 -13.50 2.61 -13.44
CA ASN A 113 -14.66 2.66 -14.33
C ASN A 113 -15.29 4.06 -14.53
N LYS A 114 -14.95 5.04 -13.70
CA LYS A 114 -15.40 6.44 -13.77
C LYS A 114 -14.39 7.39 -14.42
N LYS A 115 -13.17 6.91 -14.74
CA LYS A 115 -12.13 7.75 -15.35
C LYS A 115 -12.40 7.87 -16.86
N LYS A 116 -12.34 9.11 -17.35
CA LYS A 116 -12.54 9.40 -18.77
C LYS A 116 -11.39 8.79 -19.59
N ASP A 117 -11.74 8.25 -20.76
CA ASP A 117 -10.77 7.67 -21.71
C ASP A 117 -9.85 6.59 -21.11
N PHE A 118 -10.30 5.91 -20.04
CA PHE A 118 -9.52 4.88 -19.33
C PHE A 118 -8.91 3.86 -20.30
N GLU A 119 -9.77 3.20 -21.10
CA GLU A 119 -9.33 2.10 -21.97
C GLU A 119 -8.32 2.54 -23.04
N LYS A 120 -8.36 3.80 -23.47
CA LYS A 120 -7.46 4.32 -24.51
C LYS A 120 -6.00 4.42 -24.08
N LYS A 121 -5.74 4.49 -22.78
CA LYS A 121 -4.37 4.57 -22.25
C LYS A 121 -3.72 3.19 -22.09
N PHE A 122 -4.52 2.11 -22.10
CA PHE A 122 -4.00 0.76 -21.90
C PHE A 122 -3.71 0.05 -23.22
N VAL A 123 -2.62 -0.68 -23.23
CA VAL A 123 -2.19 -1.59 -24.30
C VAL A 123 -2.03 -2.97 -23.68
N ILE A 124 -2.88 -3.90 -24.09
CA ILE A 124 -2.79 -5.29 -23.64
C ILE A 124 -1.64 -5.95 -24.38
N VAL A 125 -0.76 -6.62 -23.64
CA VAL A 125 0.40 -7.34 -24.16
C VAL A 125 0.26 -8.81 -23.80
N GLU A 126 0.42 -9.69 -24.81
CA GLU A 126 0.43 -11.13 -24.59
C GLU A 126 1.79 -11.60 -24.06
N ASP A 127 1.80 -12.77 -23.40
CA ASP A 127 3.04 -13.38 -22.93
C ASP A 127 4.02 -13.54 -24.09
N PHE A 128 5.29 -13.22 -23.85
CA PHE A 128 6.39 -13.27 -24.83
C PHE A 128 6.23 -12.35 -26.05
N GLN A 129 5.17 -11.57 -26.14
CA GLN A 129 5.05 -10.57 -27.20
C GLN A 129 6.12 -9.50 -27.02
N GLU A 130 6.92 -9.29 -28.07
CA GLU A 130 7.94 -8.25 -28.06
C GLU A 130 7.34 -6.91 -28.44
N VAL A 131 7.60 -5.90 -27.59
CA VAL A 131 7.21 -4.51 -27.81
C VAL A 131 8.47 -3.70 -27.99
N GLU A 132 8.64 -3.11 -29.17
CA GLU A 132 9.86 -2.40 -29.58
C GLU A 132 9.78 -0.90 -29.31
N PHE A 133 10.88 -0.32 -28.85
CA PHE A 133 11.18 1.10 -28.74
C PHE A 133 12.48 1.40 -29.52
N GLU A 134 12.91 2.64 -29.55
CA GLU A 134 14.12 3.02 -30.31
C GLU A 134 15.40 2.40 -29.75
N ASN A 135 15.55 2.36 -28.42
CA ASN A 135 16.79 1.93 -27.76
C ASN A 135 16.66 0.61 -26.99
N PHE A 136 15.47 0.06 -26.88
CA PHE A 136 15.20 -1.19 -26.19
C PHE A 136 13.92 -1.85 -26.70
N SER A 137 13.73 -3.11 -26.36
CA SER A 137 12.44 -3.80 -26.43
C SER A 137 12.13 -4.45 -25.08
N PHE A 138 10.88 -4.84 -24.87
CA PHE A 138 10.51 -5.64 -23.72
C PHE A 138 9.54 -6.76 -24.06
N GLN A 139 9.55 -7.80 -23.23
CA GLN A 139 8.60 -8.91 -23.25
C GLN A 139 8.09 -9.16 -21.84
N LEU A 140 6.80 -9.49 -21.71
CA LEU A 140 6.23 -9.98 -20.46
C LEU A 140 6.49 -11.47 -20.34
N ILE A 141 7.11 -11.90 -19.26
CA ILE A 141 7.44 -13.30 -19.00
C ILE A 141 6.51 -13.81 -17.90
N PRO A 142 5.59 -14.75 -18.20
CA PRO A 142 4.63 -15.24 -17.22
C PRO A 142 5.33 -15.95 -16.06
N THR A 143 4.85 -15.69 -14.87
CA THR A 143 5.32 -16.32 -13.64
C THR A 143 4.14 -16.80 -12.78
N THR A 144 4.38 -17.23 -11.56
CA THR A 144 3.35 -17.57 -10.59
C THR A 144 3.47 -16.71 -9.34
N HIS A 145 2.34 -16.30 -8.82
CA HIS A 145 2.23 -15.50 -7.60
C HIS A 145 0.86 -15.76 -6.94
N SER A 146 0.44 -14.92 -5.98
CA SER A 146 -0.86 -15.04 -5.31
C SER A 146 -2.03 -14.37 -6.07
N ILE A 147 -1.78 -13.83 -7.26
CA ILE A 147 -2.75 -13.21 -8.16
C ILE A 147 -2.64 -13.86 -9.54
N PRO A 148 -3.72 -13.90 -10.36
CA PRO A 148 -3.64 -14.41 -11.73
C PRO A 148 -2.75 -13.56 -12.64
N ASP A 149 -2.12 -14.25 -13.60
CA ASP A 149 -1.30 -13.66 -14.67
C ASP A 149 -0.22 -12.67 -14.22
N PRO A 150 0.58 -12.97 -13.18
CA PRO A 150 1.70 -12.12 -12.82
C PRO A 150 2.82 -12.29 -13.86
N THR A 151 3.55 -11.21 -14.14
CA THR A 151 4.63 -11.23 -15.12
C THR A 151 5.90 -10.58 -14.59
N GLY A 152 7.06 -11.13 -14.95
CA GLY A 152 8.31 -10.41 -14.98
C GLY A 152 8.48 -9.66 -16.31
N ILE A 153 9.45 -8.77 -16.41
CA ILE A 153 9.73 -7.97 -17.60
C ILE A 153 11.13 -8.27 -18.06
N PHE A 154 11.26 -8.74 -19.29
CA PHE A 154 12.55 -8.96 -19.93
C PHE A 154 12.84 -7.81 -20.89
N PHE A 155 13.82 -6.96 -20.55
CA PHE A 155 14.29 -5.87 -21.38
C PHE A 155 15.50 -6.31 -22.19
N LYS A 156 15.45 -6.09 -23.50
CA LYS A 156 16.58 -6.22 -24.41
C LYS A 156 17.10 -4.84 -24.78
N THR A 157 18.38 -4.59 -24.61
CA THR A 157 19.02 -3.35 -25.00
C THR A 157 20.26 -3.63 -25.87
N LEU A 158 20.79 -2.63 -26.55
CA LEU A 158 22.00 -2.77 -27.36
C LEU A 158 23.24 -3.17 -26.53
N GLU A 159 23.24 -2.96 -25.22
CA GLU A 159 24.40 -3.17 -24.34
C GLU A 159 24.26 -4.42 -23.45
N GLY A 160 23.08 -5.03 -23.40
CA GLY A 160 22.81 -6.23 -22.61
C GLY A 160 21.36 -6.32 -22.17
N ASN A 161 21.03 -7.41 -21.50
CA ASN A 161 19.66 -7.78 -21.15
C ASN A 161 19.41 -7.64 -19.65
N ILE A 162 18.22 -7.14 -19.30
CA ILE A 162 17.76 -6.98 -17.91
C ILE A 162 16.52 -7.84 -17.71
N TYR A 163 16.48 -8.58 -16.62
CA TYR A 163 15.26 -9.23 -16.18
C TYR A 163 14.79 -8.62 -14.85
N HIS A 164 13.62 -7.99 -14.87
CA HIS A 164 12.90 -7.51 -13.70
C HIS A 164 11.86 -8.54 -13.33
N THR A 165 12.02 -9.21 -12.18
CA THR A 165 11.21 -10.39 -11.86
C THR A 165 9.74 -10.08 -11.62
N GLY A 166 9.39 -8.84 -11.20
CA GLY A 166 8.13 -8.62 -10.49
C GLY A 166 8.09 -9.50 -9.25
N ASP A 167 6.90 -9.75 -8.74
CA ASP A 167 6.65 -10.70 -7.67
C ASP A 167 6.44 -12.10 -8.21
N TRP A 168 7.06 -13.09 -7.57
CA TRP A 168 7.03 -14.44 -8.10
C TRP A 168 7.22 -15.51 -7.02
N LYS A 169 6.89 -16.76 -7.36
CA LYS A 169 7.27 -17.97 -6.62
C LYS A 169 7.35 -19.16 -7.57
N ILE A 170 7.81 -20.32 -7.12
CA ILE A 170 7.74 -21.57 -7.87
C ILE A 170 6.48 -22.33 -7.44
N ASP A 171 5.37 -22.16 -8.15
CA ASP A 171 4.13 -22.91 -7.93
C ASP A 171 3.84 -23.84 -9.11
N LYS A 172 4.03 -25.14 -8.89
CA LYS A 172 3.81 -26.18 -9.93
C LYS A 172 2.34 -26.61 -10.05
N ASN A 173 1.50 -26.23 -9.08
CA ASN A 173 0.08 -26.59 -9.04
C ASN A 173 -0.78 -25.41 -8.59
N PRO A 174 -0.70 -24.25 -9.27
CA PRO A 174 -1.46 -23.08 -8.86
C PRO A 174 -2.97 -23.30 -8.98
N VAL A 175 -3.75 -22.66 -8.12
CA VAL A 175 -5.23 -22.72 -8.16
C VAL A 175 -5.78 -21.90 -9.34
N THR A 176 -5.04 -20.87 -9.76
CA THR A 176 -5.37 -20.00 -10.89
C THR A 176 -4.15 -19.75 -11.75
N GLY A 177 -4.37 -19.56 -13.06
CA GLY A 177 -3.28 -19.35 -14.02
C GLY A 177 -2.53 -20.63 -14.39
N SER A 178 -1.42 -20.47 -15.10
CA SER A 178 -0.57 -21.57 -15.58
C SER A 178 0.47 -21.95 -14.52
N PRO A 179 0.86 -23.22 -14.42
CA PRO A 179 1.95 -23.66 -13.56
C PRO A 179 3.28 -22.96 -13.89
N PHE A 180 4.12 -22.79 -12.86
CA PHE A 180 5.50 -22.38 -13.08
C PHE A 180 6.22 -23.43 -13.95
N ASP A 181 6.66 -23.01 -15.13
CA ASP A 181 7.37 -23.88 -16.07
C ASP A 181 8.72 -23.26 -16.46
N TYR A 182 9.80 -23.96 -16.20
CA TYR A 182 11.15 -23.54 -16.59
C TYR A 182 11.30 -23.30 -18.09
N LYS A 183 10.44 -23.88 -18.94
CA LYS A 183 10.42 -23.61 -20.37
C LYS A 183 10.16 -22.12 -20.68
N ASN A 184 9.34 -21.47 -19.89
CA ASN A 184 9.07 -20.04 -20.02
C ASN A 184 10.31 -19.18 -19.80
N TYR A 185 11.28 -19.70 -19.06
CA TYR A 185 12.53 -19.01 -18.72
C TYR A 185 13.72 -19.48 -19.56
N GLN A 186 13.51 -20.41 -20.50
CA GLN A 186 14.58 -20.85 -21.40
C GLN A 186 15.10 -19.68 -22.25
N LEU A 187 14.19 -18.79 -22.68
CA LEU A 187 14.55 -17.56 -23.39
C LEU A 187 15.55 -16.72 -22.58
N LEU A 188 15.31 -16.52 -21.27
CA LEU A 188 16.19 -15.74 -20.40
C LEU A 188 17.58 -16.35 -20.29
N LYS A 189 17.66 -17.68 -20.25
CA LYS A 189 18.92 -18.41 -20.21
C LYS A 189 19.67 -18.31 -21.53
N ASP A 190 18.99 -18.49 -22.66
CA ASP A 190 19.58 -18.48 -24.00
C ASP A 190 20.09 -17.07 -24.39
N GLU A 191 19.34 -16.05 -24.04
CA GLU A 191 19.67 -14.64 -24.33
C GLU A 191 20.68 -14.05 -23.32
N ASN A 192 20.96 -14.73 -22.22
CA ASN A 192 21.77 -14.31 -21.07
C ASN A 192 21.23 -13.05 -20.36
N ILE A 193 21.17 -13.09 -19.06
CA ILE A 193 20.76 -11.95 -18.21
C ILE A 193 22.02 -11.25 -17.70
N ASP A 194 22.24 -10.01 -18.16
CA ASP A 194 23.36 -9.20 -17.69
C ASP A 194 23.07 -8.55 -16.35
N LEU A 195 21.80 -8.16 -16.10
CA LEU A 195 21.34 -7.63 -14.83
C LEU A 195 19.99 -8.25 -14.46
N LEU A 196 19.92 -8.76 -13.23
CA LEU A 196 18.67 -9.18 -12.60
C LEU A 196 18.23 -8.14 -11.57
N ILE A 197 16.97 -7.70 -11.65
CA ILE A 197 16.30 -6.93 -10.60
C ILE A 197 15.31 -7.88 -9.93
N GLY A 198 15.58 -8.29 -8.68
CA GLY A 198 14.93 -9.47 -8.09
C GLY A 198 14.20 -9.22 -6.79
N ASP A 199 12.99 -9.82 -6.65
CA ASP A 199 12.15 -9.83 -5.45
C ASP A 199 12.90 -10.38 -4.23
N SER A 200 12.88 -9.63 -3.12
CA SER A 200 13.59 -9.94 -1.88
C SER A 200 12.68 -10.24 -0.70
N THR A 201 11.37 -10.16 -0.86
CA THR A 201 10.37 -10.18 0.23
C THR A 201 10.60 -11.35 1.20
N ASN A 202 10.85 -12.55 0.69
CA ASN A 202 11.12 -13.75 1.48
C ASN A 202 12.57 -14.27 1.40
N ALA A 203 13.53 -13.47 0.98
CA ALA A 203 14.93 -13.90 0.85
C ALA A 203 15.56 -14.42 2.17
N GLY A 204 15.00 -14.04 3.31
CA GLY A 204 15.39 -14.55 4.64
C GLY A 204 14.70 -15.85 5.08
N VAL A 205 13.66 -16.29 4.36
CA VAL A 205 12.84 -17.47 4.70
C VAL A 205 13.47 -18.72 4.08
N ASN A 206 13.75 -19.74 4.89
CA ASN A 206 14.39 -20.96 4.39
C ASN A 206 13.40 -21.93 3.72
N GLU A 207 12.13 -21.88 4.13
CA GLU A 207 11.07 -22.74 3.60
C GLU A 207 10.80 -22.42 2.13
N ILE A 208 10.34 -23.43 1.40
CA ILE A 208 9.81 -23.29 0.04
C ILE A 208 8.38 -22.73 0.17
N SER A 209 8.02 -21.78 -0.67
CA SER A 209 6.65 -21.27 -0.77
C SER A 209 5.74 -22.37 -1.30
N ARG A 210 4.86 -22.88 -0.43
CA ARG A 210 3.92 -23.97 -0.78
C ARG A 210 2.90 -23.48 -1.81
N SER A 211 2.29 -24.43 -2.54
CA SER A 211 1.22 -24.12 -3.49
C SER A 211 -0.06 -23.65 -2.79
N GLU A 212 -0.79 -22.72 -3.41
CA GLU A 212 -2.15 -22.35 -2.96
C GLU A 212 -3.11 -23.55 -2.98
N SER A 213 -2.91 -24.55 -3.88
CA SER A 213 -3.73 -25.77 -3.92
C SER A 213 -3.59 -26.64 -2.68
N GLU A 214 -2.49 -26.53 -1.94
CA GLU A 214 -2.29 -27.28 -0.71
C GLU A 214 -3.17 -26.80 0.46
N LEU A 215 -3.78 -25.62 0.33
CA LEU A 215 -4.74 -25.10 1.32
C LEU A 215 -6.13 -25.73 1.21
N ASP A 216 -6.49 -26.29 0.05
CA ASP A 216 -7.81 -26.85 -0.17
C ASP A 216 -8.19 -27.95 0.85
N PRO A 217 -7.35 -28.96 1.14
CA PRO A 217 -7.65 -29.95 2.17
C PRO A 217 -7.77 -29.34 3.59
N SER A 218 -7.02 -28.30 3.89
CA SER A 218 -7.10 -27.63 5.19
C SER A 218 -8.42 -26.88 5.36
N PHE A 219 -8.83 -26.10 4.35
CA PHE A 219 -10.13 -25.44 4.36
C PHE A 219 -11.29 -26.43 4.37
N ASP A 220 -11.20 -27.53 3.60
CA ASP A 220 -12.20 -28.60 3.62
C ASP A 220 -12.39 -29.19 5.02
N ASN A 221 -11.29 -29.50 5.70
CA ASN A 221 -11.32 -29.98 7.09
C ASN A 221 -11.91 -28.95 8.05
N LEU A 222 -11.50 -27.69 7.95
CA LEU A 222 -12.02 -26.61 8.80
C LEU A 222 -13.53 -26.42 8.59
N PHE A 223 -14.01 -26.38 7.34
CA PHE A 223 -15.44 -26.21 7.02
C PHE A 223 -16.30 -27.38 7.50
N ASN A 224 -15.72 -28.59 7.58
CA ASN A 224 -16.39 -29.77 8.11
C ASN A 224 -16.40 -29.79 9.66
N LYS A 225 -15.32 -29.34 10.30
CA LYS A 225 -15.10 -29.44 11.76
C LYS A 225 -15.76 -28.33 12.56
N LEU A 226 -15.79 -27.09 11.98
CA LEU A 226 -16.20 -25.91 12.73
C LEU A 226 -17.72 -25.77 12.82
N GLU A 227 -18.21 -25.64 14.06
CA GLU A 227 -19.58 -25.27 14.36
C GLU A 227 -19.74 -23.75 14.43
N GLY A 228 -20.91 -23.22 14.09
CA GLY A 228 -21.17 -21.78 14.04
C GLY A 228 -20.77 -21.15 12.71
N ARG A 229 -20.82 -19.81 12.66
CA ARG A 229 -20.44 -19.07 11.46
C ARG A 229 -18.94 -19.16 11.24
N ILE A 230 -18.54 -19.23 9.99
CA ILE A 230 -17.14 -19.12 9.58
C ILE A 230 -16.94 -17.74 8.95
N ILE A 231 -16.03 -16.97 9.49
CA ILE A 231 -15.59 -15.68 8.98
C ILE A 231 -14.16 -15.87 8.44
N VAL A 232 -13.91 -15.53 7.19
CA VAL A 232 -12.57 -15.59 6.61
C VAL A 232 -12.15 -14.20 6.17
N THR A 233 -10.95 -13.79 6.58
CA THR A 233 -10.31 -12.58 6.10
C THR A 233 -8.99 -12.93 5.42
N CYS A 234 -8.75 -12.34 4.24
CA CYS A 234 -7.54 -12.53 3.43
C CYS A 234 -7.28 -11.28 2.59
N PHE A 235 -6.14 -11.25 1.90
CA PHE A 235 -5.88 -10.21 0.90
C PHE A 235 -6.93 -10.26 -0.20
N SER A 236 -7.57 -9.12 -0.48
CA SER A 236 -8.66 -9.05 -1.47
C SER A 236 -8.21 -9.45 -2.88
N SER A 237 -6.95 -9.22 -3.22
CA SER A 237 -6.37 -9.52 -4.52
C SER A 237 -5.91 -10.97 -4.67
N ASN A 238 -5.87 -11.75 -3.59
CA ASN A 238 -5.52 -13.18 -3.67
C ASN A 238 -6.71 -14.00 -4.20
N ILE A 239 -6.85 -14.02 -5.53
CA ILE A 239 -7.95 -14.71 -6.23
C ILE A 239 -7.88 -16.22 -6.03
N ALA A 240 -6.67 -16.79 -5.96
CA ALA A 240 -6.49 -18.22 -5.72
C ALA A 240 -7.08 -18.63 -4.37
N ARG A 241 -6.80 -17.83 -3.31
CA ARG A 241 -7.33 -18.05 -1.97
C ARG A 241 -8.85 -17.89 -1.93
N LEU A 242 -9.38 -16.84 -2.57
CA LEU A 242 -10.82 -16.63 -2.68
C LEU A 242 -11.50 -17.80 -3.38
N LYS A 243 -10.92 -18.32 -4.46
CA LYS A 243 -11.44 -19.50 -5.17
C LYS A 243 -11.49 -20.72 -4.26
N THR A 244 -10.42 -21.02 -3.54
CA THR A 244 -10.36 -22.14 -2.58
C THR A 244 -11.43 -22.01 -1.49
N ILE A 245 -11.57 -20.82 -0.88
CA ILE A 245 -12.56 -20.55 0.17
C ILE A 245 -13.99 -20.71 -0.38
N ILE A 246 -14.28 -20.12 -1.54
CA ILE A 246 -15.62 -20.16 -2.16
C ILE A 246 -15.98 -21.59 -2.58
N SER A 247 -15.06 -22.34 -3.21
CA SER A 247 -15.28 -23.72 -3.62
C SER A 247 -15.60 -24.63 -2.43
N ASN A 248 -14.87 -24.48 -1.32
CA ASN A 248 -15.16 -25.21 -0.09
C ASN A 248 -16.50 -24.79 0.53
N ALA A 249 -16.84 -23.50 0.49
CA ALA A 249 -18.14 -23.05 0.97
C ALA A 249 -19.31 -23.68 0.20
N ILE A 250 -19.20 -23.75 -1.11
CA ILE A 250 -20.19 -24.39 -1.99
C ILE A 250 -20.29 -25.90 -1.68
N LYS A 251 -19.15 -26.57 -1.56
CA LYS A 251 -19.05 -28.01 -1.23
C LYS A 251 -19.76 -28.34 0.09
N HIS A 252 -19.65 -27.45 1.10
CA HIS A 252 -20.26 -27.62 2.43
C HIS A 252 -21.65 -26.95 2.58
N ASP A 253 -22.30 -26.57 1.47
CA ASP A 253 -23.60 -25.90 1.43
C ASP A 253 -23.68 -24.67 2.33
N LYS A 254 -22.61 -23.85 2.38
CA LYS A 254 -22.60 -22.61 3.13
C LYS A 254 -23.24 -21.48 2.32
N LYS A 255 -23.91 -20.59 3.01
CA LYS A 255 -24.50 -19.36 2.48
C LYS A 255 -23.44 -18.26 2.51
N ILE A 256 -23.04 -17.75 1.35
CA ILE A 256 -21.87 -16.90 1.20
C ILE A 256 -22.24 -15.43 1.27
N PHE A 257 -21.64 -14.73 2.22
CA PHE A 257 -21.69 -13.28 2.37
C PHE A 257 -20.32 -12.69 2.09
N VAL A 258 -20.29 -11.56 1.39
CA VAL A 258 -19.04 -10.86 1.06
C VAL A 258 -19.16 -9.41 1.50
N VAL A 259 -18.25 -8.94 2.37
CA VAL A 259 -18.27 -7.58 2.92
C VAL A 259 -16.91 -6.90 2.70
N GLY A 260 -16.97 -5.77 2.03
CA GLY A 260 -15.81 -4.97 1.61
C GLY A 260 -15.81 -4.72 0.11
N ARG A 261 -15.49 -3.48 -0.27
CA ARG A 261 -15.54 -3.05 -1.69
C ARG A 261 -14.46 -3.72 -2.55
N SER A 262 -13.23 -3.79 -2.04
CA SER A 262 -12.10 -4.40 -2.77
C SER A 262 -12.32 -5.88 -3.03
N ILE A 263 -12.78 -6.64 -2.02
CA ILE A 263 -12.99 -8.08 -2.16
C ILE A 263 -14.18 -8.40 -3.09
N LYS A 264 -15.27 -7.61 -3.05
CA LYS A 264 -16.39 -7.73 -4.00
C LYS A 264 -15.92 -7.49 -5.42
N ARG A 265 -15.11 -6.46 -5.64
CA ARG A 265 -14.51 -6.14 -6.95
C ARG A 265 -13.63 -7.27 -7.44
N ALA A 266 -12.74 -7.79 -6.59
CA ALA A 266 -11.85 -8.89 -6.93
C ALA A 266 -12.62 -10.16 -7.37
N ILE A 267 -13.67 -10.52 -6.62
CA ILE A 267 -14.53 -11.66 -6.97
C ILE A 267 -15.24 -11.41 -8.31
N ASN A 268 -15.79 -10.22 -8.53
CA ASN A 268 -16.47 -9.89 -9.79
C ASN A 268 -15.50 -9.98 -10.99
N THR A 269 -14.30 -9.42 -10.86
CA THR A 269 -13.27 -9.56 -11.90
C THR A 269 -12.93 -11.03 -12.16
N ALA A 270 -12.76 -11.82 -11.09
CA ALA A 270 -12.45 -13.24 -11.22
C ALA A 270 -13.57 -14.05 -11.88
N ILE A 271 -14.83 -13.69 -11.68
CA ILE A 271 -15.98 -14.29 -12.37
C ILE A 271 -16.00 -13.88 -13.85
N GLU A 272 -15.79 -12.60 -14.18
CA GLU A 272 -15.74 -12.11 -15.56
C GLU A 272 -14.61 -12.78 -16.36
N GLU A 273 -13.43 -12.93 -15.74
CA GLU A 273 -12.28 -13.61 -16.33
C GLU A 273 -12.38 -15.17 -16.24
N LYS A 274 -13.53 -15.70 -15.79
CA LYS A 274 -13.82 -17.14 -15.70
C LYS A 274 -12.86 -17.93 -14.79
N LEU A 275 -12.23 -17.26 -13.84
CA LEU A 275 -11.34 -17.88 -12.84
C LEU A 275 -12.11 -18.50 -11.68
N ILE A 276 -13.27 -17.93 -11.36
CA ILE A 276 -14.23 -18.42 -10.35
C ILE A 276 -15.57 -18.60 -11.05
N GLU A 277 -16.23 -19.73 -10.79
CA GLU A 277 -17.60 -19.95 -11.27
C GLU A 277 -18.57 -18.97 -10.61
N ASN A 278 -19.64 -18.61 -11.34
CA ASN A 278 -20.64 -17.70 -10.78
C ASN A 278 -21.38 -18.37 -9.62
N PHE A 279 -21.56 -17.66 -8.54
CA PHE A 279 -22.28 -18.10 -7.34
C PHE A 279 -23.09 -16.97 -6.73
N GLU A 280 -24.03 -17.29 -5.86
CA GLU A 280 -24.89 -16.32 -5.20
C GLU A 280 -24.15 -15.64 -4.02
N ILE A 281 -23.97 -14.33 -4.08
CA ILE A 281 -23.55 -13.50 -2.93
C ILE A 281 -24.78 -12.95 -2.25
N LEU A 282 -25.01 -13.35 -1.01
CA LEU A 282 -26.20 -12.96 -0.25
C LEU A 282 -26.10 -11.52 0.29
N ASN A 283 -27.27 -10.88 0.42
CA ASN A 283 -27.35 -9.54 0.98
C ASN A 283 -27.03 -9.53 2.49
N GLU A 284 -26.13 -8.66 2.90
CA GLU A 284 -25.66 -8.50 4.29
C GLU A 284 -26.82 -8.30 5.29
N LYS A 285 -27.94 -7.70 4.88
CA LYS A 285 -29.14 -7.50 5.73
C LYS A 285 -29.75 -8.83 6.22
N LYS A 286 -29.54 -9.90 5.48
CA LYS A 286 -30.03 -11.24 5.80
C LYS A 286 -29.06 -12.08 6.63
N PHE A 287 -27.90 -11.54 7.01
CA PHE A 287 -26.83 -12.28 7.69
C PHE A 287 -27.30 -12.98 8.98
N GLN A 288 -28.18 -12.35 9.74
CA GLN A 288 -28.69 -12.89 11.00
C GLN A 288 -29.85 -13.89 10.81
N ASP A 289 -30.41 -13.99 9.60
CA ASP A 289 -31.61 -14.82 9.34
C ASP A 289 -31.25 -16.29 9.06
N TYR A 290 -29.99 -16.58 8.76
CA TYR A 290 -29.55 -17.93 8.44
C TYR A 290 -29.04 -18.69 9.66
N ASN A 291 -29.18 -20.03 9.61
CA ASN A 291 -28.55 -20.92 10.59
C ASN A 291 -27.03 -20.66 10.60
N LYS A 292 -26.48 -20.45 11.79
CA LYS A 292 -25.07 -20.08 11.97
C LYS A 292 -24.12 -21.07 11.30
N ASP A 293 -24.38 -22.37 11.44
CA ASP A 293 -23.53 -23.42 10.84
C ASP A 293 -23.52 -23.42 9.31
N LYS A 294 -24.44 -22.69 8.69
CA LYS A 294 -24.54 -22.57 7.24
C LYS A 294 -24.00 -21.25 6.69
N VAL A 295 -23.36 -20.41 7.50
CA VAL A 295 -22.92 -19.08 7.08
C VAL A 295 -21.40 -19.04 6.91
N LEU A 296 -20.97 -18.59 5.73
CA LEU A 296 -19.63 -18.08 5.47
C LEU A 296 -19.68 -16.57 5.24
N LEU A 297 -18.84 -15.83 5.93
CA LEU A 297 -18.55 -14.42 5.67
C LEU A 297 -17.12 -14.25 5.17
N ILE A 298 -16.94 -13.71 3.98
CA ILE A 298 -15.63 -13.30 3.47
C ILE A 298 -15.54 -11.76 3.60
N CYS A 299 -14.51 -11.24 4.26
CA CYS A 299 -14.43 -9.81 4.52
C CYS A 299 -13.01 -9.23 4.42
N THR A 300 -12.95 -7.93 4.14
CA THR A 300 -11.70 -7.16 4.14
C THR A 300 -11.26 -6.84 5.57
N GLY A 301 -9.96 -6.64 5.78
CA GLY A 301 -9.43 -6.20 7.06
C GLY A 301 -8.36 -7.13 7.64
N SER A 302 -7.76 -7.99 6.79
CA SER A 302 -6.75 -8.96 7.21
C SER A 302 -5.48 -8.33 7.78
N GLN A 303 -5.23 -7.06 7.48
CA GLN A 303 -4.07 -6.31 7.96
C GLN A 303 -4.44 -5.28 9.07
N GLY A 304 -5.64 -5.36 9.61
CA GLY A 304 -6.07 -4.47 10.69
C GLY A 304 -6.42 -3.05 10.24
N GLU A 305 -6.74 -2.85 8.96
CA GLU A 305 -7.06 -1.53 8.41
C GLU A 305 -8.29 -0.93 9.11
N LYS A 306 -8.15 0.26 9.70
CA LYS A 306 -9.16 0.91 10.57
C LYS A 306 -10.51 1.19 9.88
N ASN A 307 -10.53 1.29 8.55
CA ASN A 307 -11.77 1.50 7.78
C ASN A 307 -12.36 0.23 7.16
N SER A 308 -11.73 -0.93 7.41
CA SER A 308 -12.15 -2.22 6.85
C SER A 308 -13.46 -2.74 7.43
N ALA A 309 -14.03 -3.74 6.77
CA ALA A 309 -15.23 -4.42 7.25
C ALA A 309 -14.96 -5.12 8.60
N LEU A 310 -13.84 -5.85 8.70
CA LEU A 310 -13.46 -6.59 9.89
C LEU A 310 -13.27 -5.66 11.11
N TRP A 311 -12.60 -4.51 10.91
CA TRP A 311 -12.43 -3.51 11.97
C TRP A 311 -13.78 -3.00 12.51
N LYS A 312 -14.72 -2.69 11.59
CA LYS A 312 -16.07 -2.24 11.98
C LYS A 312 -16.84 -3.31 12.73
N ILE A 313 -16.69 -4.58 12.34
CA ILE A 313 -17.31 -5.71 13.02
C ILE A 313 -16.73 -5.88 14.42
N ALA A 314 -15.40 -5.86 14.56
CA ALA A 314 -14.71 -5.98 15.85
C ALA A 314 -15.13 -4.89 16.85
N ASN A 315 -15.33 -3.66 16.36
CA ASN A 315 -15.73 -2.51 17.17
C ASN A 315 -17.27 -2.37 17.30
N ASN A 316 -18.04 -3.35 16.84
CA ASN A 316 -19.52 -3.33 16.86
C ASN A 316 -20.14 -2.10 16.17
N THR A 317 -19.46 -1.53 15.20
CA THR A 317 -19.92 -0.37 14.40
C THR A 317 -20.43 -0.75 13.01
N HIS A 318 -20.36 -2.03 12.65
CA HIS A 318 -20.95 -2.52 11.39
C HIS A 318 -22.48 -2.64 11.53
N ASN A 319 -23.23 -2.00 10.61
CA ASN A 319 -24.67 -1.89 10.72
C ASN A 319 -25.44 -3.22 10.65
N GLN A 320 -24.94 -4.19 9.88
CA GLN A 320 -25.67 -5.43 9.55
C GLN A 320 -25.03 -6.67 10.17
N ILE A 321 -23.71 -6.70 10.28
CA ILE A 321 -22.98 -7.90 10.72
C ILE A 321 -22.70 -7.79 12.21
N LYS A 322 -23.24 -8.74 12.99
CA LYS A 322 -22.92 -8.91 14.41
C LYS A 322 -22.52 -10.36 14.65
N LEU A 323 -21.36 -10.53 15.23
CA LEU A 323 -20.84 -11.84 15.61
C LEU A 323 -21.18 -12.17 17.07
N SER A 324 -21.07 -13.41 17.41
CA SER A 324 -21.40 -13.94 18.74
C SER A 324 -20.38 -15.01 19.16
N SER A 325 -20.38 -15.36 20.44
CA SER A 325 -19.60 -16.48 20.95
C SER A 325 -19.87 -17.74 20.14
N LYS A 326 -18.84 -18.57 19.90
CA LYS A 326 -18.81 -19.77 19.05
C LYS A 326 -18.80 -19.50 17.54
N ASP A 327 -18.84 -18.26 17.07
CA ASP A 327 -18.46 -17.98 15.69
C ASP A 327 -16.94 -18.13 15.53
N ASN A 328 -16.49 -18.49 14.34
CA ASN A 328 -15.08 -18.75 14.06
C ASN A 328 -14.54 -17.68 13.11
N ILE A 329 -13.32 -17.21 13.34
CA ILE A 329 -12.65 -16.30 12.43
C ILE A 329 -11.30 -16.89 11.99
N ILE A 330 -11.09 -16.95 10.68
CA ILE A 330 -9.88 -17.46 10.04
C ILE A 330 -9.12 -16.25 9.44
N PHE A 331 -7.93 -15.96 9.98
CA PHE A 331 -6.99 -15.01 9.42
C PHE A 331 -6.12 -15.72 8.38
N SER A 332 -6.55 -15.70 7.13
CA SER A 332 -5.88 -16.38 6.02
C SER A 332 -4.90 -15.44 5.31
N SER A 333 -4.02 -14.82 6.09
CA SER A 333 -2.98 -13.89 5.63
C SER A 333 -1.82 -13.87 6.61
N LYS A 334 -0.62 -13.60 6.09
CA LYS A 334 0.54 -13.26 6.93
C LYS A 334 0.48 -11.77 7.31
N GLU A 335 1.00 -11.45 8.46
CA GLU A 335 1.14 -10.07 8.93
C GLU A 335 2.21 -9.35 8.11
N ILE A 336 1.86 -8.19 7.56
CA ILE A 336 2.83 -7.28 6.91
C ILE A 336 3.55 -6.52 8.03
N PRO A 337 4.88 -6.37 7.96
CA PRO A 337 5.63 -5.57 8.93
C PRO A 337 5.02 -4.19 9.15
N GLY A 338 4.81 -3.83 10.43
CA GLY A 338 4.16 -2.60 10.84
C GLY A 338 2.67 -2.73 11.18
N ASN A 339 1.99 -3.82 10.80
CA ASN A 339 0.56 -4.03 11.05
C ASN A 339 0.28 -4.92 12.29
N GLU A 340 1.32 -5.42 12.97
CA GLU A 340 1.20 -6.40 14.05
C GLU A 340 0.29 -5.92 15.19
N LYS A 341 0.40 -4.65 15.57
CA LYS A 341 -0.44 -4.06 16.64
C LYS A 341 -1.92 -4.03 16.26
N SER A 342 -2.23 -3.65 15.02
CA SER A 342 -3.58 -3.56 14.53
C SER A 342 -4.24 -4.94 14.38
N ILE A 343 -3.47 -5.93 13.92
CA ILE A 343 -3.93 -7.32 13.81
C ILE A 343 -4.12 -7.93 15.19
N SER A 344 -3.17 -7.72 16.11
CA SER A 344 -3.29 -8.16 17.51
C SER A 344 -4.51 -7.55 18.19
N TYR A 345 -4.80 -6.26 17.95
CA TYR A 345 -6.02 -5.63 18.46
C TYR A 345 -7.28 -6.34 17.96
N LEU A 346 -7.36 -6.68 16.66
CA LEU A 346 -8.51 -7.42 16.11
C LEU A 346 -8.64 -8.81 16.72
N LYS A 347 -7.54 -9.59 16.77
CA LYS A 347 -7.53 -10.93 17.39
C LYS A 347 -8.02 -10.85 18.85
N ASN A 348 -7.52 -9.89 19.65
CA ASN A 348 -7.94 -9.68 21.03
C ASN A 348 -9.42 -9.28 21.14
N SER A 349 -9.90 -8.39 20.26
CA SER A 349 -11.30 -7.96 20.27
C SER A 349 -12.26 -9.12 20.00
N PHE A 350 -11.94 -9.98 19.03
CA PHE A 350 -12.75 -11.17 18.73
C PHE A 350 -12.64 -12.25 19.82
N SER A 351 -11.47 -12.44 20.39
CA SER A 351 -11.29 -13.33 21.56
C SER A 351 -12.13 -12.88 22.75
N TYR A 352 -12.18 -11.57 23.02
CA TYR A 352 -13.03 -11.00 24.07
C TYR A 352 -14.53 -11.24 23.81
N LEU A 353 -14.97 -11.26 22.55
CA LEU A 353 -16.33 -11.62 22.16
C LEU A 353 -16.61 -13.14 22.23
N GLY A 354 -15.60 -13.95 22.55
CA GLY A 354 -15.70 -15.41 22.64
C GLY A 354 -15.67 -16.15 21.32
N LEU A 355 -15.13 -15.54 20.26
CA LEU A 355 -14.91 -16.23 18.98
C LEU A 355 -13.70 -17.17 19.08
N ASN A 356 -13.76 -18.24 18.29
CA ASN A 356 -12.62 -19.08 18.01
C ASN A 356 -11.77 -18.40 16.93
N ILE A 357 -10.46 -18.18 17.20
CA ILE A 357 -9.54 -17.53 16.30
C ILE A 357 -8.61 -18.58 15.71
N ILE A 358 -8.46 -18.56 14.40
CA ILE A 358 -7.63 -19.47 13.64
C ILE A 358 -6.71 -18.63 12.75
N SER A 359 -5.43 -18.80 12.90
CA SER A 359 -4.39 -18.18 12.06
C SER A 359 -3.39 -19.24 11.57
N ASP A 360 -2.38 -18.79 10.85
CA ASP A 360 -1.31 -19.65 10.33
C ASP A 360 -0.46 -20.31 11.46
N GLU A 361 -0.60 -19.82 12.67
CA GLU A 361 0.04 -20.39 13.87
C GLU A 361 -0.67 -21.65 14.38
N GLU A 362 -2.00 -21.75 14.21
CA GLU A 362 -2.83 -22.86 14.70
C GLU A 362 -3.15 -23.87 13.62
N GLU A 363 -3.43 -23.43 12.40
CA GLU A 363 -3.86 -24.27 11.28
C GLU A 363 -3.23 -23.80 9.97
N PHE A 364 -3.01 -24.68 9.04
CA PHE A 364 -2.43 -24.33 7.73
C PHE A 364 -3.46 -23.60 6.85
N VAL A 365 -3.55 -22.27 7.02
CA VAL A 365 -4.53 -21.43 6.32
C VAL A 365 -3.89 -20.35 5.45
N HIS A 366 -2.57 -20.30 5.38
CA HIS A 366 -1.85 -19.32 4.55
C HIS A 366 -0.64 -19.94 3.84
N VAL A 367 -0.35 -19.46 2.64
CA VAL A 367 0.91 -19.66 1.92
C VAL A 367 1.36 -18.33 1.35
N SER A 368 2.67 -18.13 1.24
CA SER A 368 3.25 -16.91 0.70
C SER A 368 3.14 -16.86 -0.83
N GLY A 369 3.06 -15.64 -1.39
CA GLY A 369 3.16 -15.39 -2.82
C GLY A 369 4.60 -15.19 -3.32
N HIS A 370 5.59 -15.03 -2.42
CA HIS A 370 6.97 -14.69 -2.76
C HIS A 370 7.92 -15.87 -2.54
N PRO A 371 9.04 -15.95 -3.30
CA PRO A 371 9.96 -17.08 -3.23
C PRO A 371 10.78 -17.07 -1.94
N GLY A 372 10.90 -18.25 -1.33
CA GLY A 372 11.87 -18.46 -0.26
C GLY A 372 13.30 -18.58 -0.80
N LYS A 373 14.25 -18.58 0.13
CA LYS A 373 15.70 -18.64 -0.17
C LYS A 373 16.08 -19.78 -1.12
N ASN A 374 15.47 -20.96 -0.96
CA ASN A 374 15.80 -22.11 -1.77
C ASN A 374 15.23 -22.00 -3.19
N GLU A 375 14.05 -21.41 -3.35
CA GLU A 375 13.45 -21.13 -4.67
C GLU A 375 14.27 -20.08 -5.43
N ILE A 376 14.72 -19.03 -4.75
CA ILE A 376 15.62 -18.03 -5.33
C ILE A 376 16.90 -18.70 -5.83
N LYS A 377 17.51 -19.59 -5.02
CA LYS A 377 18.71 -20.32 -5.44
C LYS A 377 18.46 -21.24 -6.63
N GLU A 378 17.36 -21.97 -6.62
CA GLU A 378 16.99 -22.88 -7.70
C GLU A 378 16.81 -22.11 -9.01
N PHE A 379 16.01 -21.05 -8.98
CA PHE A 379 15.71 -20.25 -10.15
C PHE A 379 16.94 -19.52 -10.70
N TYR A 380 17.74 -18.88 -9.82
CA TYR A 380 18.95 -18.17 -10.25
C TYR A 380 20.04 -19.12 -10.77
N SER A 381 20.10 -20.33 -10.24
CA SER A 381 21.00 -21.37 -10.81
C SER A 381 20.58 -21.77 -12.21
N PHE A 382 19.30 -21.70 -12.55
CA PHE A 382 18.77 -21.98 -13.88
C PHE A 382 19.05 -20.84 -14.86
N ILE A 383 18.69 -19.58 -14.50
CA ILE A 383 18.80 -18.42 -15.40
C ILE A 383 20.20 -17.80 -15.44
N GLN A 384 21.06 -18.07 -14.45
CA GLN A 384 22.46 -17.65 -14.34
C GLN A 384 22.72 -16.16 -14.60
N PRO A 385 22.10 -15.23 -13.85
CA PRO A 385 22.31 -13.80 -14.03
C PRO A 385 23.75 -13.41 -13.70
N LYS A 386 24.31 -12.45 -14.44
CA LYS A 386 25.70 -11.99 -14.26
C LYS A 386 25.83 -10.92 -13.17
N SER A 387 24.79 -10.14 -12.94
CA SER A 387 24.72 -9.13 -11.87
C SER A 387 23.32 -9.08 -11.26
N LEU A 388 23.21 -8.53 -10.03
CA LEU A 388 21.96 -8.46 -9.27
C LEU A 388 21.82 -7.12 -8.57
N ILE A 389 20.60 -6.56 -8.64
CA ILE A 389 20.09 -5.52 -7.75
C ILE A 389 18.86 -6.11 -7.07
N PRO A 390 18.84 -6.30 -5.74
CA PRO A 390 17.67 -6.75 -5.00
C PRO A 390 16.65 -5.62 -4.91
N MET A 391 15.37 -5.97 -5.05
CA MET A 391 14.22 -5.06 -4.92
C MET A 391 13.15 -5.65 -4.02
N HIS A 392 12.05 -4.92 -3.80
CA HIS A 392 10.85 -5.33 -3.09
C HIS A 392 11.16 -5.95 -1.73
N GLY A 393 11.60 -5.11 -0.79
CA GLY A 393 11.93 -5.56 0.57
C GLY A 393 12.60 -4.48 1.38
N GLU A 394 12.48 -4.62 2.70
CA GLU A 394 13.23 -3.82 3.66
C GLU A 394 14.74 -4.12 3.58
N TYR A 395 15.54 -3.25 4.14
CA TYR A 395 17.01 -3.35 4.07
C TYR A 395 17.56 -4.73 4.51
N LEU A 396 16.93 -5.37 5.50
CA LEU A 396 17.33 -6.72 5.95
C LEU A 396 17.05 -7.79 4.87
N HIS A 397 15.91 -7.69 4.18
CA HIS A 397 15.55 -8.60 3.10
C HIS A 397 16.54 -8.47 1.93
N LEU A 398 16.87 -7.23 1.55
CA LEU A 398 17.86 -6.95 0.49
C LEU A 398 19.23 -7.55 0.83
N LYS A 399 19.69 -7.38 2.08
CA LYS A 399 20.95 -7.99 2.53
C LYS A 399 20.94 -9.53 2.44
N LYS A 400 19.84 -10.16 2.85
CA LYS A 400 19.69 -11.62 2.73
C LYS A 400 19.72 -12.07 1.28
N HIS A 401 19.12 -11.30 0.39
CA HIS A 401 19.17 -11.60 -1.03
C HIS A 401 20.61 -11.50 -1.59
N LEU A 402 21.39 -10.51 -1.18
CA LEU A 402 22.82 -10.43 -1.54
C LEU A 402 23.65 -11.60 -0.99
N GLU A 403 23.34 -12.12 0.21
CA GLU A 403 23.97 -13.34 0.74
C GLU A 403 23.68 -14.56 -0.16
N ILE A 404 22.45 -14.66 -0.71
CA ILE A 404 22.08 -15.69 -1.68
C ILE A 404 22.91 -15.53 -2.97
N ALA A 405 22.95 -14.34 -3.54
CA ALA A 405 23.72 -14.03 -4.74
C ALA A 405 25.19 -14.43 -4.58
N LYS A 406 25.81 -14.06 -3.46
CA LYS A 406 27.18 -14.44 -3.12
C LYS A 406 27.37 -15.96 -3.08
N SER A 407 26.39 -16.68 -2.50
CA SER A 407 26.44 -18.16 -2.43
C SER A 407 26.38 -18.82 -3.81
N LEU A 408 25.79 -18.15 -4.80
CA LEU A 408 25.71 -18.56 -6.20
C LEU A 408 26.85 -18.00 -7.07
N LYS A 409 27.83 -17.33 -6.46
CA LYS A 409 28.95 -16.68 -7.16
C LYS A 409 28.54 -15.56 -8.13
N ILE A 410 27.40 -14.92 -7.88
CA ILE A 410 27.01 -13.68 -8.55
C ILE A 410 27.77 -12.55 -7.84
N GLU A 411 28.96 -12.21 -8.35
CA GLU A 411 29.88 -11.30 -7.65
C GLU A 411 29.53 -9.82 -7.86
N LYS A 412 28.85 -9.51 -8.95
CA LYS A 412 28.46 -8.14 -9.31
C LYS A 412 27.08 -7.83 -8.74
N THR A 413 27.06 -7.21 -7.59
CA THR A 413 25.81 -6.87 -6.88
C THR A 413 25.81 -5.43 -6.42
N ASN A 414 24.67 -4.77 -6.47
CA ASN A 414 24.48 -3.42 -5.95
C ASN A 414 23.30 -3.39 -4.97
N LEU A 415 23.55 -2.91 -3.76
CA LEU A 415 22.50 -2.58 -2.80
C LEU A 415 22.08 -1.14 -3.02
N LEU A 416 20.87 -0.94 -3.52
CA LEU A 416 20.26 0.36 -3.71
C LEU A 416 19.13 0.57 -2.71
N LEU A 417 18.72 1.82 -2.54
CA LEU A 417 17.52 2.23 -1.82
C LEU A 417 16.65 3.10 -2.74
N SER A 418 15.39 3.27 -2.40
CA SER A 418 14.52 4.20 -3.11
C SER A 418 15.14 5.60 -3.13
N GLY A 419 15.29 6.16 -4.34
CA GLY A 419 15.98 7.43 -4.58
C GLY A 419 17.42 7.31 -5.09
N ASP A 420 18.02 6.12 -5.09
CA ASP A 420 19.38 5.90 -5.57
C ASP A 420 19.41 5.85 -7.11
N LEU A 421 19.95 6.88 -7.75
CA LEU A 421 20.19 6.89 -9.19
C LEU A 421 21.42 6.06 -9.52
N CYS A 422 21.21 4.94 -10.18
CA CYS A 422 22.25 4.01 -10.60
C CYS A 422 22.48 4.08 -12.11
N GLN A 423 23.71 4.32 -12.54
CA GLN A 423 24.12 4.14 -13.92
C GLN A 423 24.37 2.65 -14.16
N LEU A 424 23.69 2.10 -15.16
CA LEU A 424 23.78 0.69 -15.54
C LEU A 424 24.87 0.50 -16.60
N ASP A 425 25.95 -0.18 -16.24
CA ASP A 425 26.96 -0.66 -17.18
C ASP A 425 26.72 -2.15 -17.46
N LEU A 426 25.88 -2.43 -18.43
CA LEU A 426 25.49 -3.79 -18.79
C LEU A 426 26.62 -4.56 -19.51
N VAL A 427 27.56 -3.88 -20.13
CA VAL A 427 28.70 -4.50 -20.80
C VAL A 427 29.69 -5.06 -19.79
N ASN A 428 30.11 -4.25 -18.81
CA ASN A 428 31.12 -4.65 -17.81
C ASN A 428 30.49 -5.17 -16.50
N LYS A 429 29.18 -5.09 -16.36
CA LYS A 429 28.41 -5.45 -15.13
C LYS A 429 28.87 -4.64 -13.92
N ASN A 430 29.28 -3.40 -14.14
CA ASN A 430 29.82 -2.51 -13.12
C ASN A 430 28.89 -1.30 -12.91
N HIS A 431 27.75 -1.54 -12.28
CA HIS A 431 26.73 -0.53 -12.03
C HIS A 431 27.21 0.44 -10.94
N LYS A 432 26.96 1.74 -11.14
CA LYS A 432 27.48 2.79 -10.25
C LYS A 432 26.35 3.65 -9.70
N LEU A 433 26.33 3.79 -8.40
CA LEU A 433 25.53 4.82 -7.74
C LEU A 433 26.10 6.20 -8.13
N ILE A 434 25.28 7.03 -8.76
CA ILE A 434 25.65 8.37 -9.23
C ILE A 434 25.22 9.41 -8.22
N GLU A 435 23.98 9.29 -7.72
CA GLU A 435 23.37 10.26 -6.82
C GLU A 435 22.26 9.60 -6.00
N GLN A 436 21.94 10.20 -4.87
CA GLN A 436 20.84 9.80 -4.03
C GLN A 436 19.85 10.95 -3.91
N PHE A 437 18.61 10.71 -4.33
CA PHE A 437 17.50 11.65 -4.18
C PHE A 437 16.65 11.29 -2.97
N VAL A 438 16.15 12.31 -2.30
CA VAL A 438 15.11 12.10 -1.29
C VAL A 438 13.77 11.99 -2.01
N ILE A 439 13.19 10.80 -2.03
CA ILE A 439 11.85 10.56 -2.55
C ILE A 439 10.85 10.79 -1.43
N LYS A 440 9.91 11.72 -1.65
CA LYS A 440 8.82 11.93 -0.70
C LYS A 440 7.81 10.79 -0.81
N LYS A 441 7.27 10.36 0.33
CA LYS A 441 6.05 9.55 0.40
C LYS A 441 4.89 10.50 0.61
N LEU A 442 4.06 10.65 -0.41
CA LEU A 442 2.93 11.56 -0.37
C LEU A 442 1.73 10.88 0.30
N PRO A 443 1.18 11.46 1.37
CA PRO A 443 -0.02 10.94 2.01
C PRO A 443 -1.21 11.02 1.07
N VAL A 444 -2.08 10.00 1.13
CA VAL A 444 -3.36 10.00 0.43
C VAL A 444 -4.48 10.05 1.46
N VAL A 445 -5.30 11.09 1.39
CA VAL A 445 -6.46 11.25 2.26
C VAL A 445 -7.72 11.24 1.42
N GLN A 446 -8.60 10.26 1.64
CA GLN A 446 -9.73 9.96 0.79
C GLN A 446 -9.26 9.59 -0.65
N ASN A 447 -9.33 10.52 -1.60
CA ASN A 447 -8.86 10.31 -2.97
C ASN A 447 -7.91 11.43 -3.43
N LEU A 448 -7.33 12.17 -2.48
CA LEU A 448 -6.47 13.31 -2.77
C LEU A 448 -5.04 13.03 -2.31
N ILE A 449 -4.08 13.27 -3.19
CA ILE A 449 -2.66 13.34 -2.84
C ILE A 449 -2.45 14.64 -2.07
N ILE A 450 -1.82 14.56 -0.92
CA ILE A 450 -1.49 15.72 -0.09
C ILE A 450 -0.04 16.09 -0.35
N GLU A 451 0.15 17.24 -0.97
CA GLU A 451 1.48 17.80 -1.31
C GLU A 451 1.99 18.79 -0.24
N GLU A 452 1.08 19.31 0.60
CA GLU A 452 1.41 20.29 1.63
C GLU A 452 2.19 19.67 2.79
N ASP A 453 3.42 20.11 3.00
CA ASP A 453 4.30 19.62 4.07
C ASP A 453 3.74 19.86 5.48
N ASN A 454 2.91 20.89 5.68
CA ASN A 454 2.34 21.25 6.98
C ASN A 454 1.14 20.39 7.39
N PHE A 455 0.46 19.75 6.45
CA PHE A 455 -0.78 19.01 6.71
C PHE A 455 -0.64 17.95 7.82
N ILE A 456 0.40 17.13 7.75
CA ILE A 456 0.67 16.08 8.76
C ILE A 456 1.05 16.69 10.10
N ASN A 457 1.87 17.76 10.09
CA ASN A 457 2.28 18.44 11.30
C ASN A 457 1.09 19.07 12.03
N GLU A 458 0.17 19.69 11.31
CA GLU A 458 -1.06 20.27 11.88
C GLU A 458 -1.96 19.19 12.48
N ARG A 459 -2.18 18.09 11.76
CA ARG A 459 -2.93 16.95 12.30
C ARG A 459 -2.28 16.34 13.54
N GLY A 460 -0.96 16.22 13.55
CA GLY A 460 -0.20 15.77 14.71
C GLY A 460 -0.37 16.69 15.91
N LYS A 461 -0.30 18.01 15.71
CA LYS A 461 -0.54 18.99 16.77
C LYS A 461 -1.96 18.88 17.34
N ILE A 462 -2.97 18.79 16.48
CA ILE A 462 -4.38 18.62 16.90
C ILE A 462 -4.55 17.30 17.68
N LEU A 463 -3.96 16.21 17.20
CA LEU A 463 -4.05 14.91 17.84
C LEU A 463 -3.45 14.90 19.26
N HIS A 464 -2.29 15.51 19.43
CA HIS A 464 -1.55 15.45 20.69
C HIS A 464 -1.92 16.57 21.68
N ASN A 465 -2.36 17.74 21.18
CA ASN A 465 -2.57 18.91 22.03
C ASN A 465 -4.02 19.44 22.03
N GLY A 466 -4.88 18.90 21.18
CA GLY A 466 -6.24 19.42 21.01
C GLY A 466 -6.31 20.71 20.22
N VAL A 467 -7.52 21.24 20.10
CA VAL A 467 -7.82 22.50 19.40
C VAL A 467 -8.68 23.43 20.27
N VAL A 468 -8.37 24.70 20.21
CA VAL A 468 -9.10 25.75 20.93
C VAL A 468 -9.53 26.83 19.96
N SER A 469 -10.82 27.12 19.87
CA SER A 469 -11.38 28.23 19.12
C SER A 469 -11.69 29.40 20.08
N ILE A 470 -11.17 30.59 19.77
CA ILE A 470 -11.33 31.80 20.55
C ILE A 470 -12.04 32.85 19.70
N ASN A 471 -13.18 33.33 20.18
CA ASN A 471 -13.92 34.40 19.55
C ASN A 471 -13.86 35.64 20.46
N LEU A 472 -13.30 36.72 19.95
CA LEU A 472 -13.13 37.99 20.64
C LEU A 472 -13.82 39.12 19.85
N ILE A 473 -14.82 39.76 20.46
CA ILE A 473 -15.50 40.91 19.87
C ILE A 473 -15.17 42.12 20.73
N LEU A 474 -14.64 43.17 20.10
CA LEU A 474 -14.23 44.42 20.72
C LEU A 474 -14.98 45.61 20.09
N ASN A 475 -15.21 46.65 20.85
CA ASN A 475 -15.64 47.93 20.31
C ASN A 475 -14.43 48.75 19.75
N LYS A 476 -14.72 49.89 19.14
CA LYS A 476 -13.69 50.83 18.61
C LYS A 476 -12.75 51.38 19.67
N GLN A 477 -13.08 51.28 20.95
CA GLN A 477 -12.26 51.65 22.08
C GLN A 477 -11.45 50.47 22.64
N PHE A 478 -11.48 49.29 21.95
CA PHE A 478 -10.87 48.04 22.36
C PHE A 478 -11.40 47.45 23.67
N ASP A 479 -12.63 47.79 24.08
CA ASP A 479 -13.26 47.12 25.20
C ASP A 479 -13.85 45.80 24.73
N ILE A 480 -13.68 44.73 25.54
CA ILE A 480 -14.19 43.38 25.21
C ILE A 480 -15.71 43.34 25.40
N ILE A 481 -16.45 43.25 24.30
CA ILE A 481 -17.90 43.10 24.31
C ILE A 481 -18.29 41.63 24.52
N LYS A 482 -17.57 40.73 23.86
CA LYS A 482 -17.83 39.28 23.97
C LYS A 482 -16.51 38.54 23.88
N PHE A 483 -16.35 37.54 24.77
CA PHE A 483 -15.25 36.59 24.75
C PHE A 483 -15.81 35.19 24.94
N GLN A 484 -15.43 34.30 24.05
CA GLN A 484 -15.92 32.90 24.08
C GLN A 484 -14.81 31.94 23.65
N ILE A 485 -14.62 30.88 24.43
CA ILE A 485 -13.72 29.78 24.11
C ILE A 485 -14.52 28.48 23.88
N SER A 486 -14.15 27.75 22.83
CA SER A 486 -14.60 26.40 22.58
C SER A 486 -13.40 25.52 22.34
N ASP A 487 -13.39 24.32 22.89
CA ASP A 487 -12.26 23.40 22.83
C ASP A 487 -12.69 21.97 22.50
N LYS A 488 -11.77 21.18 21.97
CA LYS A 488 -11.89 19.77 21.70
C LYS A 488 -10.56 19.09 21.99
N GLY A 489 -10.63 17.85 22.54
CA GLY A 489 -9.44 17.04 22.85
C GLY A 489 -8.83 17.31 24.23
N PHE A 490 -9.61 17.91 25.14
CA PHE A 490 -9.21 18.14 26.53
C PHE A 490 -9.96 17.23 27.50
N PRO A 491 -9.38 16.93 28.70
CA PRO A 491 -10.06 16.14 29.73
C PRO A 491 -11.35 16.82 30.20
N PHE A 492 -12.43 16.08 30.34
CA PHE A 492 -13.73 16.61 30.82
C PHE A 492 -13.69 17.12 32.28
N SER A 493 -12.67 16.77 33.03
CA SER A 493 -12.55 17.08 34.48
C SER A 493 -12.01 18.48 34.77
N TYR A 494 -11.61 19.26 33.76
CA TYR A 494 -11.10 20.59 34.01
C TYR A 494 -12.21 21.66 34.04
N ASN A 495 -11.99 22.69 34.87
CA ASN A 495 -12.91 23.82 34.97
C ASN A 495 -12.67 24.77 33.78
N LYS A 496 -13.45 24.61 32.72
CA LYS A 496 -13.38 25.39 31.49
C LYS A 496 -13.64 26.89 31.72
N GLU A 497 -14.62 27.20 32.59
CA GLU A 497 -14.96 28.60 32.92
C GLU A 497 -13.79 29.30 33.58
N ALA A 498 -13.11 28.67 34.52
CA ALA A 498 -11.93 29.24 35.16
C ALA A 498 -10.79 29.59 34.19
N ILE A 499 -10.55 28.72 33.17
CA ILE A 499 -9.56 28.98 32.13
C ILE A 499 -10.00 30.15 31.22
N GLN A 500 -11.30 30.18 30.88
CA GLN A 500 -11.84 31.32 30.12
C GLN A 500 -11.67 32.63 30.85
N ASP A 501 -12.03 32.70 32.14
CA ASP A 501 -11.95 33.89 32.97
C ASP A 501 -10.47 34.31 33.13
N GLU A 502 -9.57 33.36 33.37
CA GLU A 502 -8.14 33.64 33.46
C GLU A 502 -7.55 34.27 32.18
N ILE A 503 -7.86 33.68 31.01
CA ILE A 503 -7.40 34.23 29.73
C ILE A 503 -7.99 35.61 29.49
N LYS A 504 -9.30 35.77 29.78
CA LYS A 504 -10.00 37.07 29.63
C LYS A 504 -9.39 38.16 30.52
N ASP A 505 -9.11 37.86 31.78
CA ASP A 505 -8.53 38.81 32.72
C ASP A 505 -7.12 39.25 32.31
N ILE A 506 -6.28 38.29 31.85
CA ILE A 506 -4.95 38.61 31.34
C ILE A 506 -5.03 39.47 30.07
N LEU A 507 -5.96 39.16 29.17
CA LEU A 507 -6.16 39.95 27.94
C LEU A 507 -6.64 41.34 28.24
N LEU A 508 -7.64 41.51 29.11
CA LEU A 508 -8.13 42.84 29.54
C LEU A 508 -7.00 43.69 30.07
N ASN A 509 -6.20 43.18 30.99
CA ASN A 509 -5.07 43.92 31.56
C ASN A 509 -4.05 44.33 30.49
N LYS A 510 -3.66 43.40 29.58
CA LYS A 510 -2.67 43.66 28.53
C LYS A 510 -3.20 44.66 27.48
N ILE A 511 -4.45 44.52 27.04
CA ILE A 511 -5.08 45.41 26.06
C ILE A 511 -5.14 46.83 26.59
N LEU A 512 -5.47 47.03 27.88
CA LEU A 512 -5.49 48.34 28.52
C LEU A 512 -4.14 49.09 28.49
N PHE A 513 -3.02 48.34 28.54
CA PHE A 513 -1.67 48.91 28.51
C PHE A 513 -1.18 49.34 27.11
N ILE A 514 -1.76 48.75 26.02
CA ILE A 514 -1.28 48.93 24.65
C ILE A 514 -2.33 49.56 23.71
N LYS A 515 -3.41 50.13 24.26
CA LYS A 515 -4.58 50.66 23.51
C LYS A 515 -4.25 51.65 22.37
N GLU A 516 -3.13 52.38 22.46
CA GLU A 516 -2.75 53.44 21.49
C GLU A 516 -1.92 52.89 20.30
N GLU A 517 -1.44 51.66 20.35
CA GLU A 517 -0.52 51.07 19.37
C GLU A 517 -1.02 49.72 18.75
N ILE A 518 -2.25 49.29 19.07
CA ILE A 518 -2.76 47.98 18.61
C ILE A 518 -3.38 48.08 17.23
N ASP A 519 -2.87 47.24 16.32
CA ASP A 519 -3.57 46.81 15.12
C ASP A 519 -4.17 45.37 15.29
N GLU A 520 -4.95 44.93 14.34
CA GLU A 520 -5.62 43.63 14.38
C GLU A 520 -4.64 42.44 14.43
N ASN A 521 -3.48 42.56 13.78
CA ASN A 521 -2.43 41.55 13.78
C ASN A 521 -1.73 41.42 15.13
N SER A 522 -1.38 42.55 15.75
CA SER A 522 -0.77 42.64 17.08
C SER A 522 -1.71 42.06 18.15
N LEU A 523 -3.02 42.33 18.00
CA LEU A 523 -4.05 41.80 18.89
C LEU A 523 -4.19 40.25 18.75
N SER A 524 -4.18 39.74 17.53
CA SER A 524 -4.20 38.29 17.27
C SER A 524 -2.99 37.60 17.90
N GLY A 525 -1.80 38.14 17.72
CA GLY A 525 -0.57 37.64 18.35
C GLY A 525 -0.63 37.67 19.90
N LEU A 526 -1.23 38.71 20.49
CA LEU A 526 -1.42 38.80 21.93
C LEU A 526 -2.37 37.72 22.45
N VAL A 527 -3.51 37.53 21.78
CA VAL A 527 -4.48 36.48 22.14
C VAL A 527 -3.84 35.09 22.03
N GLU A 528 -3.06 34.87 20.98
CA GLU A 528 -2.32 33.60 20.78
C GLU A 528 -1.32 33.37 21.93
N GLU A 529 -0.48 34.35 22.25
CA GLU A 529 0.53 34.23 23.29
C GLU A 529 -0.08 33.93 24.67
N VAL A 530 -1.09 34.70 25.05
CA VAL A 530 -1.77 34.54 26.35
C VAL A 530 -2.43 33.17 26.45
N SER A 531 -3.15 32.78 25.42
CA SER A 531 -3.87 31.50 25.41
C SER A 531 -2.90 30.32 25.45
N ARG A 532 -1.85 30.29 24.60
CA ARG A 532 -0.82 29.24 24.63
C ARG A 532 -0.13 29.14 25.99
N LYS A 533 0.22 30.27 26.62
CA LYS A 533 0.84 30.26 27.95
C LYS A 533 -0.09 29.72 29.02
N THR A 534 -1.36 30.10 28.99
CA THR A 534 -2.35 29.63 29.97
C THR A 534 -2.63 28.14 29.83
N TYR A 535 -2.86 27.61 28.61
CA TYR A 535 -3.06 26.19 28.38
C TYR A 535 -1.81 25.39 28.72
N ASN A 536 -0.61 25.84 28.34
CA ASN A 536 0.63 25.18 28.67
C ASN A 536 0.88 25.11 30.20
N ARG A 537 0.59 26.19 30.93
CA ARG A 537 0.74 26.23 32.38
C ARG A 537 -0.22 25.28 33.11
N ASN A 538 -1.48 25.22 32.65
CA ASN A 538 -2.52 24.43 33.32
C ASN A 538 -2.51 22.93 32.92
N PHE A 539 -2.09 22.60 31.68
CA PHE A 539 -2.20 21.25 31.14
C PHE A 539 -0.92 20.70 30.55
N SER A 540 0.16 21.48 30.47
CA SER A 540 1.38 21.11 29.71
C SER A 540 1.09 20.79 28.23
N LEU A 541 0.02 21.39 27.66
CA LEU A 541 -0.41 21.24 26.28
C LEU A 541 -0.23 22.55 25.52
N LYS A 542 0.04 22.46 24.20
CA LYS A 542 0.16 23.58 23.27
C LYS A 542 -0.88 23.42 22.15
N PRO A 543 -2.16 23.71 22.46
CA PRO A 543 -3.24 23.45 21.50
C PRO A 543 -3.07 24.25 20.20
N GLU A 544 -3.68 23.73 19.14
CA GLU A 544 -3.87 24.52 17.93
C GLU A 544 -4.97 25.56 18.18
N LEU A 545 -4.68 26.84 17.87
CA LEU A 545 -5.55 27.95 18.18
C LEU A 545 -6.22 28.48 16.90
N LEU A 546 -7.55 28.58 16.94
CA LEU A 546 -8.37 29.23 15.91
C LEU A 546 -8.89 30.53 16.51
N ILE A 547 -8.27 31.66 16.15
CA ILE A 547 -8.55 32.96 16.72
C ILE A 547 -9.38 33.77 15.74
N HIS A 548 -10.54 34.23 16.18
CA HIS A 548 -11.42 35.13 15.45
C HIS A 548 -11.62 36.41 16.24
N ILE A 549 -11.20 37.54 15.66
CA ILE A 549 -11.33 38.85 16.25
C ILE A 549 -12.24 39.70 15.36
N SER A 550 -13.17 40.41 15.97
CA SER A 550 -14.06 41.36 15.29
C SER A 550 -14.09 42.70 16.04
N LEU A 551 -13.85 43.78 15.31
CA LEU A 551 -14.01 45.16 15.79
C LEU A 551 -15.38 45.69 15.31
N ILE A 552 -16.25 46.17 16.23
CA ILE A 552 -17.60 46.67 15.90
C ILE A 552 -17.84 48.10 16.40
#